data_683bf9c63448a9655fa2c6e8a252f3b6
#
_entry.id   683bf9c63448a9655fa2c6e8a252f3b6
#
_cell.length_a   1.000
_cell.length_b   1.000
_cell.length_c   1.000
_cell.angle_alpha   90.00
_cell.angle_beta   90.00
_cell.angle_gamma   90.00
#
_symmetry.space_group_name_H-M   'P 1'
#
loop_
_entity.id
_entity.type
_entity.pdbx_description
1 polymer ?
#
loop_
_entity_poly.entity_id
_entity_poly.type
_entity_poly.pdbx_seq_one_letter_code
_entity_poly.pdbx_strand_id
1 'polypeptide(L)'
;MKLRANVRPQWQWAKLKQLLAIVLMFWGTISMYGQSKMISGIVQSESDGEPLVGATVIVKETKAGGTTDLNGRYSVQAGQGQTLIVSYIGYRSKEIKVGKNSRIDVQLQEDNEMLDEVVVVGYGTMKRSDLTGSVVSVTGDELKKSVVTSLDQALQGRAAGVQVTQNSGTPGGGISVSIRGINSLNGNEPLYVIDGVAISGNNNGNSSVLSSINPSDIVSMEVLKDASATAIYGSRASNGVVLITTRQGETGKTKVSYEGYYALQQLPKKLKTLSLPEYAVYQNLRAATIGFGEREEFKDPTLLGEGTNWQDEIFRTAPMHNHQINISGGSQNMKYSLSGGYLQQDGIVLSLIHI
;
A
#
# COMPACT_ATOMS: atom_id res chain seq x y z
N MET A 1 -79.65 47.71 -21.72
CA MET A 1 -78.37 47.72 -22.44
C MET A 1 -77.32 48.32 -21.52
N LYS A 2 -76.56 47.47 -20.82
CA LYS A 2 -75.56 47.88 -19.82
C LYS A 2 -74.16 47.45 -20.35
N LEU A 3 -73.36 48.44 -20.66
CA LEU A 3 -71.96 48.33 -21.03
C LEU A 3 -71.17 47.98 -19.78
N ARG A 4 -70.48 46.76 -19.76
CA ARG A 4 -69.49 46.41 -18.74
C ARG A 4 -68.15 46.97 -19.16
N ALA A 5 -67.64 47.95 -18.38
CA ALA A 5 -66.28 48.41 -18.49
C ALA A 5 -65.32 47.33 -17.92
N ASN A 6 -64.37 46.93 -18.73
CA ASN A 6 -63.35 45.90 -18.43
C ASN A 6 -62.17 46.67 -17.72
N VAL A 7 -62.14 46.63 -16.39
CA VAL A 7 -61.05 47.19 -15.60
C VAL A 7 -59.98 46.09 -15.48
N ARG A 8 -58.88 46.23 -16.23
CA ARG A 8 -57.70 45.38 -16.04
C ARG A 8 -56.99 45.75 -14.74
N PRO A 9 -56.70 44.79 -13.86
CA PRO A 9 -56.12 45.14 -12.56
C PRO A 9 -54.66 45.62 -12.69
N GLN A 10 -54.38 46.82 -12.28
CA GLN A 10 -53.02 47.43 -12.21
C GLN A 10 -52.00 46.62 -11.36
N TRP A 11 -52.47 45.66 -10.64
CA TRP A 11 -51.70 44.80 -9.74
C TRP A 11 -50.76 43.84 -10.46
N GLN A 12 -51.03 43.46 -11.66
CA GLN A 12 -50.17 42.55 -12.44
C GLN A 12 -48.91 43.24 -12.98
N TRP A 13 -48.99 44.52 -13.27
CA TRP A 13 -47.84 45.29 -13.76
C TRP A 13 -46.84 45.63 -12.65
N ALA A 14 -47.30 45.79 -11.40
CA ALA A 14 -46.41 46.00 -10.26
C ALA A 14 -45.58 44.74 -9.92
N LYS A 15 -46.22 43.56 -9.97
CA LYS A 15 -45.52 42.26 -9.77
C LYS A 15 -44.53 41.96 -10.88
N LEU A 16 -44.87 42.28 -12.14
CA LEU A 16 -43.99 42.09 -13.27
C LEU A 16 -42.73 42.97 -13.19
N LYS A 17 -42.90 44.23 -12.77
CA LYS A 17 -41.78 45.15 -12.54
C LYS A 17 -40.88 44.70 -11.39
N GLN A 18 -41.44 44.17 -10.29
CA GLN A 18 -40.66 43.60 -9.20
C GLN A 18 -39.89 42.35 -9.63
N LEU A 19 -40.51 41.45 -10.43
CA LEU A 19 -39.86 40.26 -10.94
C LEU A 19 -38.73 40.60 -11.92
N LEU A 20 -38.92 41.61 -12.75
CA LEU A 20 -37.91 42.11 -13.69
C LEU A 20 -36.73 42.80 -12.96
N ALA A 21 -37.00 43.50 -11.85
CA ALA A 21 -35.96 44.08 -10.99
C ALA A 21 -35.13 43.02 -10.27
N ILE A 22 -35.76 41.93 -9.82
CA ILE A 22 -35.07 40.81 -9.19
C ILE A 22 -34.19 40.04 -10.22
N VAL A 23 -34.69 39.83 -11.43
CA VAL A 23 -33.91 39.20 -12.53
C VAL A 23 -32.73 40.08 -12.95
N LEU A 24 -32.91 41.40 -13.02
CA LEU A 24 -31.83 42.35 -13.30
C LEU A 24 -30.79 42.42 -12.16
N MET A 25 -31.21 42.32 -10.89
CA MET A 25 -30.31 42.21 -9.76
C MET A 25 -29.50 40.89 -9.78
N PHE A 26 -30.11 39.77 -10.15
CA PHE A 26 -29.42 38.48 -10.30
C PHE A 26 -28.46 38.48 -11.48
N TRP A 27 -28.76 39.15 -12.58
CA TRP A 27 -27.85 39.26 -13.72
C TRP A 27 -26.65 40.16 -13.46
N GLY A 28 -26.79 41.16 -12.59
CA GLY A 28 -25.67 42.02 -12.17
C GLY A 28 -24.60 41.31 -11.35
N THR A 29 -24.93 40.18 -10.69
CA THR A 29 -23.99 39.45 -9.84
C THR A 29 -23.15 38.41 -10.58
N ILE A 30 -23.48 38.08 -11.83
CA ILE A 30 -22.77 37.06 -12.64
C ILE A 30 -21.52 37.62 -13.33
N SER A 31 -21.32 38.94 -13.35
CA SER A 31 -20.19 39.55 -14.07
C SER A 31 -18.91 39.78 -13.24
N MET A 32 -18.77 39.13 -12.08
CA MET A 32 -17.59 39.27 -11.22
C MET A 32 -16.63 38.07 -11.35
N TYR A 33 -16.56 37.46 -12.53
CA TYR A 33 -15.42 36.59 -12.86
C TYR A 33 -14.23 37.52 -13.13
N GLY A 34 -13.28 37.54 -12.19
CA GLY A 34 -12.05 38.29 -12.31
C GLY A 34 -11.38 38.00 -13.64
N GLN A 35 -10.98 39.05 -14.35
CA GLN A 35 -10.26 38.91 -15.64
C GLN A 35 -9.02 38.05 -15.44
N SER A 36 -9.01 36.88 -16.04
CA SER A 36 -7.81 36.03 -16.07
C SER A 36 -6.75 36.72 -16.92
N LYS A 37 -5.58 36.87 -16.35
CA LYS A 37 -4.42 37.51 -16.96
C LYS A 37 -3.35 36.48 -17.22
N MET A 38 -2.60 36.62 -18.30
CA MET A 38 -1.43 35.82 -18.54
C MET A 38 -0.33 36.25 -17.55
N ILE A 39 0.05 35.34 -16.67
CA ILE A 39 1.17 35.51 -15.75
C ILE A 39 2.37 34.75 -16.32
N SER A 40 3.48 35.43 -16.44
CA SER A 40 4.74 34.84 -16.91
C SER A 40 5.86 35.13 -15.92
N GLY A 41 6.92 34.35 -15.98
CA GLY A 41 8.09 34.52 -15.11
C GLY A 41 9.13 33.46 -15.36
N ILE A 42 10.16 33.47 -14.54
CA ILE A 42 11.24 32.48 -14.58
C ILE A 42 11.26 31.75 -13.23
N VAL A 43 11.43 30.44 -13.24
CA VAL A 43 11.68 29.63 -12.05
C VAL A 43 13.16 29.29 -12.03
N GLN A 44 13.84 29.64 -10.95
CA GLN A 44 15.27 29.46 -10.75
C GLN A 44 15.54 28.79 -9.40
N SER A 45 16.68 28.14 -9.29
CA SER A 45 17.23 27.69 -8.01
C SER A 45 17.71 28.89 -7.19
N GLU A 46 17.48 28.86 -5.88
CA GLU A 46 17.96 29.89 -4.96
C GLU A 46 19.46 29.76 -4.69
N SER A 47 20.02 28.52 -4.80
CA SER A 47 21.42 28.24 -4.49
C SER A 47 22.43 28.71 -5.53
N ASP A 48 22.12 28.53 -6.82
CA ASP A 48 23.02 28.76 -7.94
C ASP A 48 22.46 29.72 -9.01
N GLY A 49 21.16 30.04 -8.91
CA GLY A 49 20.46 30.91 -9.87
C GLY A 49 20.20 30.21 -11.21
N GLU A 50 20.44 28.89 -11.34
CA GLU A 50 20.18 28.16 -12.57
C GLU A 50 18.67 28.05 -12.86
N PRO A 51 18.24 28.16 -14.13
CA PRO A 51 16.85 28.02 -14.50
C PRO A 51 16.40 26.56 -14.38
N LEU A 52 15.27 26.35 -13.68
CA LEU A 52 14.70 25.01 -13.46
C LEU A 52 13.80 24.61 -14.64
N VAL A 53 14.27 23.68 -15.45
CA VAL A 53 13.59 23.15 -16.65
C VAL A 53 12.58 22.09 -16.23
N GLY A 54 11.32 22.20 -16.69
CA GLY A 54 10.28 21.23 -16.37
C GLY A 54 9.63 21.42 -14.98
N ALA A 55 9.91 22.53 -14.29
CA ALA A 55 9.20 22.87 -13.06
C ALA A 55 7.70 23.08 -13.33
N THR A 56 6.87 22.56 -12.47
CA THR A 56 5.40 22.59 -12.60
C THR A 56 4.85 23.85 -11.93
N VAL A 57 4.05 24.63 -12.65
CA VAL A 57 3.36 25.84 -12.16
C VAL A 57 1.87 25.65 -12.32
N ILE A 58 1.13 25.59 -11.21
CA ILE A 58 -0.31 25.33 -11.20
C ILE A 58 -1.04 26.42 -10.39
N VAL A 59 -2.18 26.85 -10.88
CA VAL A 59 -3.10 27.72 -10.13
C VAL A 59 -3.93 26.85 -9.19
N LYS A 60 -3.82 27.07 -7.89
CA LYS A 60 -4.44 26.26 -6.83
C LYS A 60 -5.97 26.11 -7.00
N GLU A 61 -6.62 27.19 -7.37
CA GLU A 61 -8.07 27.28 -7.46
C GLU A 61 -8.66 26.67 -8.74
N THR A 62 -7.96 26.83 -9.87
CA THR A 62 -8.45 26.37 -11.19
C THR A 62 -7.78 25.08 -11.68
N LYS A 63 -6.70 24.67 -11.04
CA LYS A 63 -5.81 23.58 -11.48
C LYS A 63 -5.23 23.76 -12.90
N ALA A 64 -5.41 24.94 -13.49
CA ALA A 64 -4.78 25.30 -14.74
C ALA A 64 -3.28 25.52 -14.51
N GLY A 65 -2.43 25.02 -15.39
CA GLY A 65 -0.98 25.13 -15.21
C GLY A 65 -0.20 24.70 -16.43
N GLY A 66 1.12 24.74 -16.29
CA GLY A 66 2.08 24.31 -17.29
C GLY A 66 3.43 24.01 -16.67
N THR A 67 4.37 23.64 -17.50
CA THR A 67 5.76 23.40 -17.09
C THR A 67 6.67 24.49 -17.66
N THR A 68 7.82 24.73 -17.02
CA THR A 68 8.83 25.66 -17.49
C THR A 68 9.56 25.11 -18.71
N ASP A 69 9.97 26.02 -19.59
CA ASP A 69 10.78 25.72 -20.78
C ASP A 69 12.29 25.54 -20.45
N LEU A 70 13.13 25.37 -21.50
CA LEU A 70 14.58 25.19 -21.37
C LEU A 70 15.29 26.37 -20.70
N ASN A 71 14.66 27.54 -20.63
CA ASN A 71 15.18 28.73 -19.97
C ASN A 71 14.49 28.99 -18.61
N GLY A 72 13.77 27.99 -18.08
CA GLY A 72 13.00 28.13 -16.82
C GLY A 72 11.79 29.04 -16.90
N ARG A 73 11.33 29.44 -18.11
CA ARG A 73 10.21 30.37 -18.28
C ARG A 73 8.89 29.62 -18.27
N TYR A 74 7.90 30.22 -17.62
CA TYR A 74 6.52 29.71 -17.60
C TYR A 74 5.52 30.80 -18.03
N SER A 75 4.34 30.36 -18.46
CA SER A 75 3.22 31.20 -18.77
C SER A 75 1.92 30.48 -18.39
N VAL A 76 1.12 31.07 -17.49
CA VAL A 76 -0.10 30.49 -16.98
C VAL A 76 -1.20 31.56 -16.88
N GLN A 77 -2.46 31.20 -17.15
CA GLN A 77 -3.61 32.09 -16.95
C GLN A 77 -4.06 32.07 -15.49
N ALA A 78 -3.98 33.20 -14.82
CA ALA A 78 -4.44 33.33 -13.44
C ALA A 78 -5.11 34.69 -13.21
N GLY A 79 -6.11 34.69 -12.31
CA GLY A 79 -6.78 35.91 -11.84
C GLY A 79 -6.04 36.57 -10.69
N GLN A 80 -6.27 37.86 -10.48
CA GLN A 80 -5.73 38.56 -9.32
C GLN A 80 -6.30 37.96 -8.01
N GLY A 81 -5.42 37.66 -7.06
CA GLY A 81 -5.76 37.03 -5.77
C GLY A 81 -5.71 35.52 -5.75
N GLN A 82 -5.56 34.88 -6.89
CA GLN A 82 -5.34 33.42 -6.96
C GLN A 82 -3.93 33.06 -6.51
N THR A 83 -3.72 31.79 -6.15
CA THR A 83 -2.43 31.29 -5.65
C THR A 83 -1.78 30.40 -6.69
N LEU A 84 -0.56 30.73 -7.08
CA LEU A 84 0.32 29.85 -7.88
C LEU A 84 1.06 28.90 -6.96
N ILE A 85 1.04 27.62 -7.27
CA ILE A 85 1.89 26.61 -6.66
C ILE A 85 2.98 26.26 -7.66
N VAL A 86 4.23 26.50 -7.29
CA VAL A 86 5.40 26.14 -8.09
C VAL A 86 6.12 25.00 -7.41
N SER A 87 6.33 23.90 -8.12
CA SER A 87 6.98 22.70 -7.60
C SER A 87 7.96 22.12 -8.61
N TYR A 88 9.06 21.58 -8.10
CA TYR A 88 10.07 20.87 -8.88
C TYR A 88 10.67 19.75 -8.04
N ILE A 89 11.09 18.65 -8.71
CA ILE A 89 11.67 17.50 -8.01
C ILE A 89 12.97 17.91 -7.33
N GLY A 90 13.10 17.65 -6.02
CA GLY A 90 14.26 18.07 -5.24
C GLY A 90 14.22 19.50 -4.71
N TYR A 91 13.07 20.20 -4.84
CA TYR A 91 12.89 21.56 -4.35
C TYR A 91 11.62 21.71 -3.51
N ARG A 92 11.63 22.61 -2.53
CA ARG A 92 10.44 22.95 -1.72
C ARG A 92 9.42 23.67 -2.58
N SER A 93 8.19 23.15 -2.57
CA SER A 93 7.07 23.80 -3.27
C SER A 93 6.79 25.18 -2.66
N LYS A 94 6.60 26.20 -3.50
CA LYS A 94 6.34 27.57 -3.10
C LYS A 94 4.96 28.04 -3.53
N GLU A 95 4.18 28.59 -2.61
CA GLU A 95 2.88 29.18 -2.89
C GLU A 95 3.02 30.71 -2.99
N ILE A 96 2.54 31.31 -4.08
CA ILE A 96 2.67 32.73 -4.36
C ILE A 96 1.32 33.29 -4.78
N LYS A 97 0.84 34.34 -4.10
CA LYS A 97 -0.41 35.02 -4.47
C LYS A 97 -0.17 35.96 -5.67
N VAL A 98 -1.05 35.83 -6.66
CA VAL A 98 -1.02 36.66 -7.87
C VAL A 98 -1.47 38.07 -7.53
N GLY A 99 -0.55 39.01 -7.65
CA GLY A 99 -0.80 40.44 -7.41
C GLY A 99 -1.22 41.18 -8.70
N LYS A 100 -0.93 42.48 -8.74
CA LYS A 100 -1.19 43.33 -9.92
C LYS A 100 -0.19 43.09 -11.07
N ASN A 101 0.98 42.56 -10.75
CA ASN A 101 2.04 42.34 -11.72
C ASN A 101 1.77 41.11 -12.61
N SER A 102 2.09 41.20 -13.89
CA SER A 102 1.97 40.07 -14.84
C SER A 102 3.22 39.22 -14.90
N ARG A 103 4.34 39.70 -14.32
CA ARG A 103 5.58 38.96 -14.24
C ARG A 103 5.88 38.63 -12.79
N ILE A 104 6.09 37.33 -12.53
CA ILE A 104 6.43 36.78 -11.21
C ILE A 104 7.58 35.81 -11.39
N ASP A 105 8.79 36.26 -11.05
CA ASP A 105 9.96 35.39 -11.03
C ASP A 105 10.00 34.65 -9.68
N VAL A 106 10.31 33.35 -9.70
CA VAL A 106 10.23 32.47 -8.55
C VAL A 106 11.56 31.80 -8.31
N GLN A 107 12.07 31.94 -7.10
CA GLN A 107 13.22 31.16 -6.63
C GLN A 107 12.72 30.03 -5.73
N LEU A 108 13.09 28.79 -6.07
CA LEU A 108 12.85 27.62 -5.29
C LEU A 108 14.08 27.27 -4.48
N GLN A 109 13.89 26.97 -3.22
CA GLN A 109 14.93 26.47 -2.34
C GLN A 109 15.06 24.97 -2.55
N GLU A 110 16.28 24.49 -2.72
CA GLU A 110 16.55 23.05 -2.73
C GLU A 110 15.98 22.42 -1.46
N ASP A 111 15.20 21.38 -1.65
CA ASP A 111 14.74 20.56 -0.55
C ASP A 111 15.87 19.59 -0.21
N ASN A 112 16.82 20.07 0.59
CA ASN A 112 17.85 19.24 1.17
C ASN A 112 17.29 18.28 2.23
N GLU A 113 16.00 18.37 2.56
CA GLU A 113 15.20 17.26 3.01
C GLU A 113 14.87 16.35 1.80
N MET A 114 15.87 15.86 1.03
CA MET A 114 15.81 14.47 0.63
C MET A 114 15.32 13.78 1.89
N LEU A 115 14.20 13.07 1.79
CA LEU A 115 13.77 12.14 2.83
C LEU A 115 15.01 11.31 3.14
N ASP A 116 15.83 11.78 4.07
CA ASP A 116 16.85 10.98 4.70
C ASP A 116 16.04 9.85 5.31
N GLU A 117 15.90 8.77 4.55
CA GLU A 117 15.24 7.57 5.00
C GLU A 117 15.98 7.15 6.26
N VAL A 118 15.41 7.54 7.38
CA VAL A 118 15.99 7.27 8.70
C VAL A 118 15.70 5.82 8.97
N VAL A 119 16.74 5.01 8.99
CA VAL A 119 16.68 3.59 9.30
C VAL A 119 16.90 3.43 10.79
N VAL A 120 16.01 2.71 11.45
CA VAL A 120 16.20 2.31 12.84
C VAL A 120 17.32 1.27 12.88
N VAL A 121 18.38 1.56 13.59
CA VAL A 121 19.49 0.63 13.81
C VAL A 121 19.72 0.48 15.30
N GLY A 122 19.41 -0.69 15.81
CA GLY A 122 19.63 -1.01 17.21
C GLY A 122 18.83 -0.16 18.17
N TYR A 123 19.53 0.58 19.01
CA TYR A 123 18.94 1.48 20.01
C TYR A 123 18.86 2.95 19.55
N GLY A 124 19.01 3.21 18.26
CA GLY A 124 18.97 4.56 17.69
C GLY A 124 18.51 4.60 16.25
N THR A 125 18.39 5.81 15.73
CA THR A 125 18.07 6.07 14.34
C THR A 125 19.31 6.61 13.65
N MET A 126 19.70 6.04 12.50
CA MET A 126 20.79 6.54 11.66
C MET A 126 20.27 6.85 10.26
N LYS A 127 20.91 7.78 9.57
CA LYS A 127 20.62 8.02 8.17
C LYS A 127 21.04 6.81 7.36
N ARG A 128 20.24 6.42 6.37
CA ARG A 128 20.55 5.29 5.47
C ARG A 128 21.91 5.46 4.78
N SER A 129 22.27 6.70 4.47
CA SER A 129 23.59 7.06 3.92
C SER A 129 24.77 6.70 4.82
N ASP A 130 24.54 6.66 6.13
CA ASP A 130 25.59 6.45 7.13
C ASP A 130 25.75 4.97 7.50
N LEU A 131 24.88 4.11 6.96
CA LEU A 131 24.95 2.67 7.16
C LEU A 131 25.98 2.05 6.22
N THR A 132 27.08 1.57 6.76
CA THR A 132 28.12 0.85 6.01
C THR A 132 27.74 -0.59 5.66
N GLY A 133 26.67 -1.13 6.26
CA GLY A 133 26.16 -2.49 6.06
C GLY A 133 25.06 -2.61 5.00
N SER A 134 24.89 -3.83 4.45
CA SER A 134 23.78 -4.13 3.54
C SER A 134 22.47 -4.23 4.31
N VAL A 135 21.70 -3.16 4.31
CA VAL A 135 20.36 -3.08 4.89
C VAL A 135 19.32 -3.05 3.76
N VAL A 136 18.28 -3.84 3.88
CA VAL A 136 17.11 -3.77 3.01
C VAL A 136 15.94 -3.28 3.83
N SER A 137 15.32 -2.20 3.38
CA SER A 137 14.13 -1.61 3.97
C SER A 137 12.90 -1.94 3.11
N VAL A 138 11.81 -2.32 3.76
CA VAL A 138 10.49 -2.53 3.17
C VAL A 138 9.53 -1.61 3.90
N THR A 139 8.92 -0.70 3.18
CA THR A 139 8.00 0.29 3.76
C THR A 139 6.60 -0.27 3.98
N GLY A 140 5.85 0.28 4.93
CA GLY A 140 4.46 -0.11 5.19
C GLY A 140 3.56 0.04 3.97
N ASP A 141 3.81 1.05 3.12
CA ASP A 141 3.04 1.24 1.88
C ASP A 141 3.31 0.16 0.84
N GLU A 142 4.53 -0.39 0.80
CA GLU A 142 4.83 -1.56 -0.04
C GLU A 142 4.16 -2.83 0.50
N LEU A 143 4.07 -2.97 1.83
CA LEU A 143 3.38 -4.08 2.47
C LEU A 143 1.88 -4.10 2.12
N LYS A 144 1.25 -2.93 2.08
CA LYS A 144 -0.19 -2.76 1.75
C LYS A 144 -0.55 -3.07 0.30
N LYS A 145 0.41 -3.03 -0.63
CA LYS A 145 0.17 -3.32 -2.06
C LYS A 145 -0.16 -4.78 -2.34
N SER A 146 0.08 -5.68 -1.40
CA SER A 146 -0.23 -7.10 -1.55
C SER A 146 -1.00 -7.61 -0.33
N VAL A 147 -1.91 -8.52 -0.59
CA VAL A 147 -2.66 -9.21 0.45
C VAL A 147 -1.73 -10.24 1.09
N VAL A 148 -1.19 -9.90 2.25
CA VAL A 148 -0.35 -10.79 3.05
C VAL A 148 -1.04 -11.10 4.38
N THR A 149 -0.97 -12.33 4.82
CA THR A 149 -1.59 -12.79 6.07
C THR A 149 -0.64 -12.74 7.26
N SER A 150 0.67 -12.66 6.99
CA SER A 150 1.70 -12.56 8.02
C SER A 150 2.85 -11.64 7.59
N LEU A 151 3.57 -11.08 8.56
CA LEU A 151 4.72 -10.22 8.30
C LEU A 151 5.89 -10.98 7.65
N ASP A 152 6.06 -12.26 7.98
CA ASP A 152 7.09 -13.10 7.35
C ASP A 152 6.84 -13.21 5.84
N GLN A 153 5.58 -13.46 5.45
CA GLN A 153 5.19 -13.53 4.04
C GLN A 153 5.43 -12.19 3.33
N ALA A 154 5.31 -11.10 4.05
CA ALA A 154 5.51 -9.76 3.49
C ALA A 154 6.95 -9.50 3.02
N LEU A 155 7.94 -10.22 3.55
CA LEU A 155 9.35 -10.15 3.14
C LEU A 155 9.63 -10.93 1.84
N GLN A 156 8.74 -11.84 1.45
CA GLN A 156 8.95 -12.72 0.29
C GLN A 156 9.07 -11.92 -1.01
N GLY A 157 10.20 -12.09 -1.70
CA GLY A 157 10.48 -11.42 -2.97
C GLY A 157 10.80 -9.92 -2.89
N ARG A 158 10.81 -9.31 -1.66
CA ARG A 158 11.10 -7.89 -1.46
C ARG A 158 12.46 -7.62 -0.86
N ALA A 159 12.99 -8.56 -0.09
CA ALA A 159 14.29 -8.42 0.53
C ALA A 159 15.31 -9.36 -0.16
N ALA A 160 16.27 -8.79 -0.91
CA ALA A 160 17.32 -9.55 -1.55
C ALA A 160 18.14 -10.33 -0.50
N GLY A 161 18.38 -11.63 -0.75
CA GLY A 161 19.11 -12.52 0.17
C GLY A 161 18.30 -13.00 1.38
N VAL A 162 16.97 -12.76 1.37
CA VAL A 162 16.03 -13.31 2.33
C VAL A 162 15.19 -14.37 1.63
N GLN A 163 15.24 -15.59 2.16
CA GLN A 163 14.42 -16.71 1.69
C GLN A 163 13.27 -16.91 2.68
N VAL A 164 12.06 -16.89 2.18
CA VAL A 164 10.83 -17.13 2.93
C VAL A 164 10.19 -18.40 2.42
N THR A 165 10.04 -19.39 3.28
CA THR A 165 9.45 -20.68 2.93
C THR A 165 8.23 -20.92 3.81
N GLN A 166 7.09 -21.14 3.18
CA GLN A 166 5.87 -21.53 3.87
C GLN A 166 5.87 -23.05 4.07
N ASN A 167 5.85 -23.47 5.33
CA ASN A 167 5.95 -24.89 5.69
C ASN A 167 4.67 -25.68 5.40
N SER A 168 3.53 -24.99 5.42
CA SER A 168 2.24 -25.61 5.09
C SER A 168 1.30 -24.59 4.44
N GLY A 169 0.28 -25.09 3.74
CA GLY A 169 -0.80 -24.26 3.17
C GLY A 169 -1.93 -23.97 4.14
N THR A 170 -1.80 -24.33 5.42
CA THR A 170 -2.84 -24.07 6.42
C THR A 170 -2.88 -22.59 6.79
N PRO A 171 -4.07 -22.01 6.99
CA PRO A 171 -4.20 -20.65 7.53
C PRO A 171 -3.46 -20.51 8.85
N GLY A 172 -2.63 -19.46 8.99
CA GLY A 172 -1.78 -19.25 10.16
C GLY A 172 -0.61 -20.23 10.32
N GLY A 173 -0.36 -21.06 9.31
CA GLY A 173 0.75 -22.02 9.33
C GLY A 173 2.11 -21.35 9.44
N GLY A 174 3.09 -22.08 10.01
CA GLY A 174 4.45 -21.59 10.22
C GLY A 174 5.15 -21.21 8.93
N ILE A 175 5.83 -20.09 8.95
CA ILE A 175 6.68 -19.57 7.88
C ILE A 175 8.10 -19.54 8.41
N SER A 176 9.04 -20.08 7.64
CA SER A 176 10.46 -20.06 7.95
C SER A 176 11.15 -18.98 7.13
N VAL A 177 11.90 -18.12 7.82
CA VAL A 177 12.68 -17.04 7.22
C VAL A 177 14.16 -17.34 7.43
N SER A 178 14.95 -17.31 6.36
CA SER A 178 16.41 -17.40 6.44
C SER A 178 17.07 -16.25 5.69
N ILE A 179 18.12 -15.68 6.29
CA ILE A 179 18.91 -14.59 5.71
C ILE A 179 20.26 -15.16 5.28
N ARG A 180 20.58 -14.99 3.96
CA ARG A 180 21.82 -15.50 3.35
C ARG A 180 22.01 -17.03 3.44
N GLY A 181 20.90 -17.77 3.54
CA GLY A 181 20.90 -19.23 3.53
C GLY A 181 20.95 -19.87 4.91
N ILE A 182 21.29 -21.16 4.94
CA ILE A 182 21.32 -21.98 6.15
C ILE A 182 22.71 -21.91 6.75
N ASN A 183 22.84 -21.29 7.91
CA ASN A 183 24.11 -21.06 8.60
C ASN A 183 24.30 -21.90 9.86
N SER A 184 23.22 -22.54 10.36
CA SER A 184 23.22 -23.26 11.63
C SER A 184 22.40 -24.53 11.56
N LEU A 185 22.85 -25.58 12.24
CA LEU A 185 22.09 -26.82 12.44
C LEU A 185 20.98 -26.69 13.48
N ASN A 186 21.07 -25.71 14.36
CA ASN A 186 20.14 -25.52 15.49
C ASN A 186 19.05 -24.48 15.22
N GLY A 187 18.88 -24.05 13.97
CA GLY A 187 17.91 -23.06 13.56
C GLY A 187 18.56 -21.90 12.79
N ASN A 188 17.84 -21.41 11.78
CA ASN A 188 18.34 -20.37 10.87
C ASN A 188 17.47 -19.12 10.88
N GLU A 189 16.53 -19.05 11.82
CA GLU A 189 15.64 -17.89 11.90
C GLU A 189 16.38 -16.65 12.38
N PRO A 190 16.06 -15.47 11.81
CA PRO A 190 16.61 -14.21 12.25
C PRO A 190 16.08 -13.82 13.63
N LEU A 191 16.78 -12.92 14.28
CA LEU A 191 16.28 -12.26 15.47
C LEU A 191 15.28 -11.18 15.06
N TYR A 192 14.07 -11.22 15.60
CA TYR A 192 13.08 -10.17 15.40
C TYR A 192 13.19 -9.12 16.51
N VAL A 193 13.21 -7.86 16.11
CA VAL A 193 13.24 -6.73 17.05
C VAL A 193 12.08 -5.80 16.72
N ILE A 194 11.09 -5.70 17.61
CA ILE A 194 9.89 -4.91 17.44
C ILE A 194 9.95 -3.71 18.35
N ASP A 195 9.97 -2.51 17.78
CA ASP A 195 10.11 -1.24 18.51
C ASP A 195 11.25 -1.26 19.56
N GLY A 196 12.38 -1.87 19.19
CA GLY A 196 13.55 -2.00 20.04
C GLY A 196 13.55 -3.20 21.01
N VAL A 197 12.46 -3.97 21.08
CA VAL A 197 12.35 -5.15 21.92
C VAL A 197 12.73 -6.40 21.12
N ALA A 198 13.79 -7.07 21.50
CA ALA A 198 14.24 -8.31 20.85
C ALA A 198 13.37 -9.49 21.27
N ILE A 199 12.73 -10.13 20.31
CA ILE A 199 11.90 -11.31 20.49
C ILE A 199 12.61 -12.50 19.85
N SER A 200 12.94 -13.51 20.66
CA SER A 200 13.48 -14.76 20.13
C SER A 200 12.33 -15.63 19.65
N GLY A 201 12.29 -15.90 18.35
CA GLY A 201 11.36 -16.85 17.79
C GLY A 201 11.74 -18.26 18.25
N ASN A 202 11.03 -18.81 19.19
CA ASN A 202 11.11 -20.25 19.46
C ASN A 202 10.06 -20.96 18.60
N ASN A 203 10.35 -21.05 17.32
CA ASN A 203 9.41 -21.65 16.37
C ASN A 203 9.62 -23.15 16.36
N ASN A 204 8.91 -23.86 17.22
CA ASN A 204 8.71 -25.30 17.11
C ASN A 204 7.86 -25.66 15.85
N GLY A 205 7.93 -24.82 14.80
CA GLY A 205 7.33 -25.09 13.48
C GLY A 205 5.84 -24.80 13.35
N ASN A 206 5.14 -24.41 14.40
CA ASN A 206 3.66 -24.35 14.37
C ASN A 206 3.06 -22.93 14.29
N SER A 207 3.77 -21.89 14.72
CA SER A 207 3.27 -20.50 14.58
C SER A 207 4.42 -19.51 14.58
N SER A 208 4.37 -18.53 13.69
CA SER A 208 5.30 -17.40 13.72
C SER A 208 4.93 -16.43 14.84
N VAL A 209 5.94 -15.93 15.57
CA VAL A 209 5.75 -14.85 16.55
C VAL A 209 5.14 -13.62 15.90
N LEU A 210 5.39 -13.41 14.62
CA LEU A 210 4.89 -12.29 13.85
C LEU A 210 3.42 -12.44 13.41
N SER A 211 2.81 -13.61 13.59
CA SER A 211 1.40 -13.82 13.23
C SER A 211 0.43 -13.02 14.12
N SER A 212 0.88 -12.60 15.31
CA SER A 212 0.09 -11.77 16.22
C SER A 212 0.14 -10.28 15.89
N ILE A 213 1.02 -9.86 14.99
CA ILE A 213 1.17 -8.46 14.61
C ILE A 213 0.46 -8.23 13.29
N ASN A 214 -0.39 -7.20 13.25
CA ASN A 214 -1.09 -6.87 12.02
C ASN A 214 -0.15 -6.13 11.05
N PRO A 215 -0.01 -6.60 9.79
CA PRO A 215 0.82 -5.94 8.79
C PRO A 215 0.50 -4.45 8.55
N SER A 216 -0.75 -4.04 8.74
CA SER A 216 -1.15 -2.64 8.56
C SER A 216 -0.66 -1.70 9.67
N ASP A 217 -0.24 -2.23 10.81
CA ASP A 217 0.34 -1.43 11.89
C ASP A 217 1.84 -1.16 11.70
N ILE A 218 2.44 -1.75 10.66
CA ILE A 218 3.86 -1.61 10.38
C ILE A 218 4.12 -0.34 9.56
N VAL A 219 5.12 0.42 10.00
CA VAL A 219 5.66 1.58 9.27
C VAL A 219 6.78 1.15 8.36
N SER A 220 7.71 0.34 8.88
CA SER A 220 8.85 -0.18 8.12
C SER A 220 9.37 -1.50 8.70
N MET A 221 10.01 -2.27 7.84
CA MET A 221 10.77 -3.46 8.21
C MET A 221 12.16 -3.35 7.60
N GLU A 222 13.19 -3.37 8.45
CA GLU A 222 14.59 -3.36 8.02
C GLU A 222 15.24 -4.71 8.27
N VAL A 223 15.91 -5.24 7.25
CA VAL A 223 16.65 -6.50 7.36
C VAL A 223 18.15 -6.23 7.42
N LEU A 224 18.72 -6.44 8.59
CA LEU A 224 20.15 -6.34 8.84
C LEU A 224 20.81 -7.69 8.52
N LYS A 225 21.65 -7.70 7.49
CA LYS A 225 22.27 -8.93 6.99
C LYS A 225 23.75 -9.06 7.37
N ASP A 226 24.41 -7.93 7.59
CA ASP A 226 25.84 -7.91 7.83
C ASP A 226 26.19 -7.92 9.32
N ALA A 227 27.30 -8.58 9.66
CA ALA A 227 27.75 -8.70 11.04
C ALA A 227 27.99 -7.33 11.73
N SER A 228 28.44 -6.31 10.98
CA SER A 228 28.62 -4.96 11.49
C SER A 228 27.32 -4.33 11.98
N ALA A 229 26.23 -4.53 11.21
CA ALA A 229 24.90 -4.01 11.55
C ALA A 229 24.21 -4.82 12.66
N THR A 230 24.52 -6.12 12.78
CA THR A 230 23.92 -7.01 13.78
C THR A 230 24.68 -7.11 15.10
N ALA A 231 25.92 -6.58 15.15
CA ALA A 231 26.84 -6.73 16.29
C ALA A 231 26.24 -6.25 17.63
N ILE A 232 25.42 -5.21 17.62
CA ILE A 232 24.77 -4.67 18.82
C ILE A 232 23.81 -5.63 19.50
N TYR A 233 23.29 -6.62 18.76
CA TYR A 233 22.38 -7.65 19.28
C TYR A 233 23.11 -8.92 19.76
N GLY A 234 24.44 -8.93 19.63
CA GLY A 234 25.31 -10.04 20.05
C GLY A 234 25.11 -11.32 19.29
N SER A 235 25.45 -12.45 19.92
CA SER A 235 25.42 -13.80 19.29
C SER A 235 24.02 -14.23 18.83
N ARG A 236 22.96 -13.73 19.40
CA ARG A 236 21.57 -14.03 18.99
C ARG A 236 21.26 -13.55 17.58
N ALA A 237 22.02 -12.59 17.09
CA ALA A 237 21.84 -12.00 15.75
C ALA A 237 22.74 -12.64 14.68
N SER A 238 23.33 -13.79 14.96
CA SER A 238 24.22 -14.51 14.00
C SER A 238 23.53 -14.86 12.68
N ASN A 239 22.22 -15.10 12.69
CA ASN A 239 21.41 -15.40 11.51
C ASN A 239 20.80 -14.16 10.86
N GLY A 240 21.21 -12.95 11.28
CA GLY A 240 20.62 -11.67 10.86
C GLY A 240 19.56 -11.17 11.81
N VAL A 241 19.10 -9.93 11.56
CA VAL A 241 18.09 -9.26 12.38
C VAL A 241 17.03 -8.67 11.46
N VAL A 242 15.77 -8.81 11.84
CA VAL A 242 14.64 -8.11 11.23
C VAL A 242 14.12 -7.10 12.25
N LEU A 243 14.33 -5.82 11.96
CA LEU A 243 13.79 -4.72 12.74
C LEU A 243 12.40 -4.39 12.22
N ILE A 244 11.46 -4.25 13.12
CA ILE A 244 10.06 -3.93 12.81
C ILE A 244 9.70 -2.68 13.59
N THR A 245 9.32 -1.63 12.85
CA THR A 245 8.85 -0.39 13.43
C THR A 245 7.35 -0.31 13.27
N THR A 246 6.63 -0.21 14.39
CA THR A 246 5.17 -0.09 14.38
C THR A 246 4.72 1.36 14.37
N ARG A 247 3.46 1.58 14.03
CA ARG A 247 2.86 2.90 13.97
C ARG A 247 2.68 3.46 15.38
N GLN A 248 3.30 4.57 15.63
CA GLN A 248 3.17 5.32 16.88
C GLN A 248 2.20 6.50 16.71
N GLY A 249 1.70 7.02 17.82
CA GLY A 249 0.91 8.25 17.83
C GLY A 249 1.73 9.47 17.41
N GLU A 250 1.14 10.32 16.59
CA GLU A 250 1.73 11.58 16.15
C GLU A 250 1.08 12.77 16.85
N THR A 251 1.83 13.86 17.01
CA THR A 251 1.27 15.11 17.54
C THR A 251 0.29 15.70 16.53
N GLY A 252 -0.93 15.97 16.95
CA GLY A 252 -1.97 16.54 16.08
C GLY A 252 -3.37 16.08 16.45
N LYS A 253 -4.33 16.42 15.58
CA LYS A 253 -5.72 15.98 15.74
C LYS A 253 -5.84 14.48 15.62
N THR A 254 -6.75 13.88 16.38
CA THR A 254 -7.08 12.46 16.29
C THR A 254 -7.45 12.10 14.85
N LYS A 255 -6.74 11.12 14.30
CA LYS A 255 -7.01 10.51 13.00
C LYS A 255 -7.60 9.13 13.23
N VAL A 256 -8.71 8.82 12.59
CA VAL A 256 -9.32 7.50 12.57
C VAL A 256 -9.19 6.97 11.15
N SER A 257 -8.58 5.80 10.99
CA SER A 257 -8.48 5.11 9.71
C SER A 257 -9.10 3.72 9.80
N TYR A 258 -9.80 3.34 8.75
CA TYR A 258 -10.32 2.00 8.55
C TYR A 258 -9.73 1.44 7.26
N GLU A 259 -9.19 0.23 7.34
CA GLU A 259 -8.69 -0.53 6.21
C GLU A 259 -9.38 -1.90 6.22
N GLY A 260 -9.81 -2.38 5.05
CA GLY A 260 -10.43 -3.69 4.96
C GLY A 260 -10.37 -4.24 3.55
N TYR A 261 -10.36 -5.57 3.44
CA TYR A 261 -10.47 -6.26 2.17
C TYR A 261 -11.25 -7.56 2.30
N TYR A 262 -11.85 -7.98 1.19
CA TYR A 262 -12.46 -9.28 1.01
C TYR A 262 -11.78 -9.96 -0.18
N ALA A 263 -11.38 -11.21 -0.02
CA ALA A 263 -10.70 -11.97 -1.05
C ALA A 263 -11.26 -13.39 -1.15
N LEU A 264 -11.17 -13.98 -2.34
CA LEU A 264 -11.48 -15.38 -2.59
C LEU A 264 -10.18 -16.11 -2.91
N GLN A 265 -9.91 -17.17 -2.17
CA GLN A 265 -8.74 -18.02 -2.35
C GLN A 265 -9.15 -19.28 -3.09
N GLN A 266 -8.35 -19.68 -4.06
CA GLN A 266 -8.56 -20.92 -4.80
C GLN A 266 -7.21 -21.53 -5.20
N LEU A 267 -7.21 -22.84 -5.43
CA LEU A 267 -6.03 -23.51 -5.95
C LEU A 267 -5.78 -23.06 -7.40
N PRO A 268 -4.62 -22.48 -7.73
CA PRO A 268 -4.35 -21.95 -9.07
C PRO A 268 -4.24 -23.05 -10.14
N LYS A 269 -3.82 -24.24 -9.76
CA LYS A 269 -3.64 -25.37 -10.67
C LYS A 269 -3.77 -26.69 -9.93
N LYS A 270 -4.60 -27.58 -10.45
CA LYS A 270 -4.67 -28.98 -10.02
C LYS A 270 -3.61 -29.82 -10.72
N LEU A 271 -3.14 -30.85 -10.05
CA LEU A 271 -2.25 -31.82 -10.66
C LEU A 271 -3.04 -32.69 -11.64
N LYS A 272 -2.45 -33.00 -12.78
CA LYS A 272 -3.02 -34.01 -13.67
C LYS A 272 -2.79 -35.40 -13.07
N THR A 273 -3.87 -36.04 -12.67
CA THR A 273 -3.87 -37.41 -12.16
C THR A 273 -4.45 -38.35 -13.20
N LEU A 274 -4.11 -39.60 -13.12
CA LEU A 274 -4.70 -40.64 -13.95
C LEU A 274 -6.16 -40.88 -13.53
N SER A 275 -7.02 -41.10 -14.49
CA SER A 275 -8.35 -41.68 -14.25
C SER A 275 -8.26 -43.09 -13.73
N LEU A 276 -9.33 -43.65 -13.17
CA LEU A 276 -9.31 -45.02 -12.64
C LEU A 276 -8.95 -46.06 -13.71
N PRO A 277 -9.49 -46.00 -14.95
CA PRO A 277 -9.05 -46.91 -16.03
C PRO A 277 -7.55 -46.76 -16.38
N GLU A 278 -7.06 -45.53 -16.52
CA GLU A 278 -5.65 -45.25 -16.81
C GLU A 278 -4.74 -45.77 -15.70
N TYR A 279 -5.15 -45.59 -14.43
CA TYR A 279 -4.45 -46.11 -13.28
C TYR A 279 -4.42 -47.63 -13.27
N ALA A 280 -5.52 -48.30 -13.62
CA ALA A 280 -5.59 -49.75 -13.72
C ALA A 280 -4.63 -50.29 -14.80
N VAL A 281 -4.62 -49.66 -15.99
CA VAL A 281 -3.68 -50.01 -17.07
C VAL A 281 -2.23 -49.82 -16.60
N TYR A 282 -1.91 -48.71 -15.95
CA TYR A 282 -0.58 -48.45 -15.41
C TYR A 282 -0.16 -49.51 -14.38
N GLN A 283 -1.05 -49.89 -13.46
CA GLN A 283 -0.76 -50.91 -12.45
C GLN A 283 -0.56 -52.29 -13.07
N ASN A 284 -1.34 -52.68 -14.07
CA ASN A 284 -1.16 -53.96 -14.79
C ASN A 284 0.18 -53.98 -15.52
N LEU A 285 0.54 -52.87 -16.21
CA LEU A 285 1.85 -52.78 -16.88
C LEU A 285 3.00 -52.85 -15.86
N ARG A 286 2.86 -52.20 -14.73
CA ARG A 286 3.86 -52.28 -13.65
C ARG A 286 3.95 -53.68 -13.07
N ALA A 287 2.85 -54.36 -12.81
CA ALA A 287 2.81 -55.74 -12.29
C ALA A 287 3.51 -56.70 -13.25
N ALA A 288 3.23 -56.59 -14.55
CA ALA A 288 3.91 -57.38 -15.59
C ALA A 288 5.45 -57.15 -15.61
N THR A 289 5.90 -55.89 -15.40
CA THR A 289 7.33 -55.54 -15.43
C THR A 289 8.08 -56.07 -14.23
N ILE A 290 7.48 -56.14 -13.03
CA ILE A 290 8.11 -56.57 -11.79
C ILE A 290 7.78 -58.03 -11.44
N GLY A 291 7.05 -58.73 -12.30
CA GLY A 291 6.76 -60.19 -12.13
C GLY A 291 5.66 -60.47 -11.11
N PHE A 292 4.86 -59.48 -10.74
CA PHE A 292 3.64 -59.68 -9.95
C PHE A 292 2.44 -59.94 -10.85
N GLY A 293 1.48 -60.75 -10.40
CA GLY A 293 0.23 -60.97 -11.11
C GLY A 293 -0.65 -59.71 -11.15
N GLU A 294 -1.49 -59.62 -12.16
CA GLU A 294 -2.51 -58.60 -12.26
C GLU A 294 -3.48 -58.67 -11.09
N ARG A 295 -3.95 -57.53 -10.62
CA ARG A 295 -5.00 -57.49 -9.60
C ARG A 295 -6.34 -57.84 -10.20
N GLU A 296 -7.14 -58.64 -9.53
CA GLU A 296 -8.48 -59.04 -9.98
C GLU A 296 -9.35 -57.85 -10.32
N GLU A 297 -9.26 -56.77 -9.52
CA GLU A 297 -10.05 -55.54 -9.70
C GLU A 297 -9.68 -54.79 -10.98
N PHE A 298 -8.50 -55.03 -11.55
CA PHE A 298 -7.95 -54.33 -12.71
C PHE A 298 -7.83 -55.17 -13.97
N LYS A 299 -8.38 -56.39 -13.96
CA LYS A 299 -8.33 -57.29 -15.12
C LYS A 299 -8.94 -56.67 -16.37
N ASP A 300 -10.05 -55.98 -16.22
CA ASP A 300 -10.69 -55.29 -17.34
C ASP A 300 -10.84 -53.80 -17.01
N PRO A 301 -9.88 -52.94 -17.37
CA PRO A 301 -9.96 -51.50 -17.13
C PRO A 301 -11.12 -50.81 -17.81
N THR A 302 -11.71 -51.42 -18.85
CA THR A 302 -12.82 -50.80 -19.61
C THR A 302 -14.16 -50.84 -18.86
N LEU A 303 -14.28 -51.74 -17.88
CA LEU A 303 -15.45 -51.84 -17.00
C LEU A 303 -15.41 -50.86 -15.83
N LEU A 304 -14.29 -50.20 -15.62
CA LEU A 304 -14.11 -49.25 -14.55
C LEU A 304 -14.69 -47.89 -14.98
N GLY A 305 -15.46 -47.27 -14.12
CA GLY A 305 -15.89 -45.88 -14.30
C GLY A 305 -14.72 -44.90 -14.22
N GLU A 306 -14.97 -43.62 -14.46
CA GLU A 306 -13.92 -42.59 -14.43
C GLU A 306 -13.17 -42.49 -13.09
N GLY A 307 -13.81 -42.98 -12.01
CA GLY A 307 -13.29 -42.84 -10.65
C GLY A 307 -13.59 -41.47 -10.04
N THR A 308 -13.13 -41.27 -8.82
CA THR A 308 -13.33 -40.01 -8.11
C THR A 308 -12.07 -39.15 -8.23
N ASN A 309 -12.25 -37.92 -8.73
CA ASN A 309 -11.20 -36.93 -8.70
C ASN A 309 -11.14 -36.28 -7.30
N TRP A 310 -10.34 -36.87 -6.44
CA TRP A 310 -10.20 -36.41 -5.05
C TRP A 310 -9.76 -34.94 -4.92
N GLN A 311 -9.05 -34.40 -5.91
CA GLN A 311 -8.69 -32.98 -5.90
C GLN A 311 -9.94 -32.09 -6.06
N ASP A 312 -10.95 -32.52 -6.82
CA ASP A 312 -12.19 -31.77 -6.96
C ASP A 312 -13.05 -31.81 -5.70
N GLU A 313 -12.98 -32.95 -4.97
CA GLU A 313 -13.72 -33.12 -3.72
C GLU A 313 -13.12 -32.37 -2.54
N ILE A 314 -11.77 -32.31 -2.44
CA ILE A 314 -11.10 -31.72 -1.26
C ILE A 314 -10.80 -30.23 -1.40
N PHE A 315 -10.67 -29.70 -2.62
CA PHE A 315 -10.38 -28.29 -2.82
C PHE A 315 -11.65 -27.47 -3.07
N ARG A 316 -11.73 -26.36 -2.39
CA ARG A 316 -12.84 -25.39 -2.53
C ARG A 316 -12.31 -23.98 -2.71
N THR A 317 -13.15 -23.08 -3.22
CA THR A 317 -12.94 -21.66 -3.12
C THR A 317 -13.28 -21.22 -1.70
N ALA A 318 -12.34 -20.58 -1.03
CA ALA A 318 -12.48 -20.20 0.37
C ALA A 318 -12.43 -18.67 0.52
N PRO A 319 -13.37 -18.06 1.27
CA PRO A 319 -13.34 -16.63 1.53
C PRO A 319 -12.27 -16.27 2.57
N MET A 320 -11.77 -15.05 2.43
CA MET A 320 -10.91 -14.42 3.42
C MET A 320 -11.30 -12.96 3.52
N HIS A 321 -11.38 -12.43 4.73
CA HIS A 321 -11.60 -10.99 4.92
C HIS A 321 -10.82 -10.46 6.11
N ASN A 322 -10.41 -9.21 6.00
CA ASN A 322 -9.70 -8.48 7.04
C ASN A 322 -10.37 -7.14 7.25
N HIS A 323 -10.51 -6.76 8.50
CA HIS A 323 -11.04 -5.46 8.92
C HIS A 323 -10.12 -4.89 9.99
N GLN A 324 -9.69 -3.67 9.81
CA GLN A 324 -8.79 -3.01 10.73
C GLN A 324 -9.23 -1.57 10.98
N ILE A 325 -9.20 -1.19 12.24
CA ILE A 325 -9.43 0.19 12.68
C ILE A 325 -8.17 0.65 13.41
N ASN A 326 -7.71 1.84 13.08
CA ASN A 326 -6.61 2.49 13.77
C ASN A 326 -7.02 3.90 14.19
N ILE A 327 -6.76 4.25 15.44
CA ILE A 327 -7.02 5.56 16.03
C ILE A 327 -5.70 6.09 16.57
N SER A 328 -5.20 7.18 16.03
CA SER A 328 -3.94 7.78 16.47
C SER A 328 -4.07 9.29 16.63
N GLY A 329 -3.28 9.85 17.52
CA GLY A 329 -3.28 11.28 17.78
C GLY A 329 -2.35 11.63 18.93
N GLY A 330 -2.36 12.91 19.31
CA GLY A 330 -1.58 13.32 20.46
C GLY A 330 -1.41 14.83 20.60
N SER A 331 -0.86 15.20 21.72
CA SER A 331 -0.38 16.55 22.03
C SER A 331 1.14 16.55 22.16
N GLN A 332 1.73 17.69 22.50
CA GLN A 332 3.19 17.76 22.78
C GLN A 332 3.61 16.85 23.95
N ASN A 333 2.71 16.62 24.91
CA ASN A 333 3.01 15.88 26.13
C ASN A 333 2.52 14.43 26.12
N MET A 334 1.57 14.08 25.22
CA MET A 334 1.00 12.73 25.18
C MET A 334 0.69 12.34 23.74
N LYS A 335 1.16 11.18 23.34
CA LYS A 335 0.86 10.55 22.06
C LYS A 335 0.19 9.21 22.31
N TYR A 336 -0.76 8.84 21.46
CA TYR A 336 -1.46 7.57 21.55
C TYR A 336 -1.71 6.98 20.17
N SER A 337 -1.68 5.66 20.12
CA SER A 337 -2.09 4.86 18.97
C SER A 337 -2.84 3.65 19.51
N LEU A 338 -4.02 3.40 18.96
CA LEU A 338 -4.85 2.25 19.29
C LEU A 338 -5.25 1.60 17.97
N SER A 339 -4.92 0.31 17.81
CA SER A 339 -5.32 -0.47 16.66
C SER A 339 -6.14 -1.68 17.09
N GLY A 340 -7.10 -2.07 16.24
CA GLY A 340 -7.89 -3.28 16.42
C GLY A 340 -8.10 -3.92 15.06
N GLY A 341 -7.80 -5.21 14.94
CA GLY A 341 -7.91 -5.96 13.69
C GLY A 341 -8.71 -7.25 13.87
N TYR A 342 -9.45 -7.61 12.83
CA TYR A 342 -10.13 -8.90 12.72
C TYR A 342 -9.80 -9.50 11.36
N LEU A 343 -9.16 -10.67 11.37
CA LEU A 343 -8.84 -11.46 10.19
C LEU A 343 -9.55 -12.81 10.30
N GLN A 344 -10.32 -13.15 9.27
CA GLN A 344 -10.85 -14.49 9.07
C GLN A 344 -10.36 -15.03 7.74
N GLN A 345 -9.84 -16.24 7.78
CA GLN A 345 -9.36 -16.95 6.60
C GLN A 345 -9.83 -18.40 6.67
N ASP A 346 -10.60 -18.81 5.67
CA ASP A 346 -11.03 -20.19 5.53
C ASP A 346 -10.00 -20.97 4.72
N GLY A 347 -9.80 -22.25 5.05
CA GLY A 347 -8.90 -23.14 4.31
C GLY A 347 -9.50 -23.52 2.95
N ILE A 348 -8.65 -23.56 1.91
CA ILE A 348 -9.03 -24.05 0.57
C ILE A 348 -9.14 -25.57 0.52
N VAL A 349 -8.63 -26.27 1.52
CA VAL A 349 -8.76 -27.72 1.69
C VAL A 349 -9.81 -27.99 2.72
N LEU A 350 -10.78 -28.86 2.41
CA LEU A 350 -11.77 -29.32 3.38
C LEU A 350 -11.08 -30.11 4.50
N SER A 351 -11.46 -29.82 5.75
CA SER A 351 -10.96 -30.57 6.89
C SER A 351 -11.58 -31.96 6.90
N LEU A 352 -10.74 -32.99 6.79
CA LEU A 352 -11.16 -34.38 6.88
C LEU A 352 -11.48 -34.84 8.33
N ILE A 353 -11.25 -33.97 9.32
CA ILE A 353 -11.50 -34.28 10.74
C ILE A 353 -13.00 -34.18 11.08
N HIS A 354 -13.78 -33.56 10.22
CA HIS A 354 -15.21 -33.26 10.47
C HIS A 354 -16.12 -33.90 9.40
N ILE A 355 -15.65 -34.94 8.72
CA ILE A 355 -16.47 -35.77 7.80
C ILE A 355 -16.94 -37.01 8.52
#